data_d348fc53671a248098974e3a497c9645
#
_entry.id   d348fc53671a248098974e3a497c9645
#
_cell.length_a   1.000
_cell.length_b   1.000
_cell.length_c   1.000
_cell.angle_alpha   90.00
_cell.angle_beta   90.00
_cell.angle_gamma   90.00
#
_symmetry.space_group_name_H-M   'P 1'
#
loop_
_entity.id
_entity.type
_entity.pdbx_description
1 polymer ?
#
loop_
_entity_poly.entity_id
_entity_poly.type
_entity_poly.pdbx_seq_one_letter_code
_entity_poly.pdbx_strand_id
1 'polypeptide(L)'
;KPMSEIAGSLAMLEAIKYGLVDHGGSGTLFRKLSGLPAPKVLILGGGHAGLNAAEIALGLGLQVTIVENYWKRIAELRYMLPAAEVVCWEDSTVYNLISNTDVLLNTIYAIPNQPCLISRVVVRGMKKDAVIIDIVGNGIIETMHYTTLLDPTYYEEGILHYNVANMPALCPKTATKALLMASGPYILAIADKGLKRACAEDPALFQSVCTLNGKIVHDEVARNHNLPCTPFNLGMLD
;
A
#
# COMPACT_ATOMS: atom_id res chain seq x y z
N LYS A 1 -0.88 10.31 2.57
CA LYS A 1 -2.02 9.71 3.26
C LYS A 1 -3.18 9.41 2.30
N PRO A 2 -3.85 10.37 1.61
CA PRO A 2 -5.04 10.07 0.81
C PRO A 2 -4.81 9.03 -0.29
N MET A 3 -3.66 9.05 -0.97
CA MET A 3 -3.36 8.07 -2.02
C MET A 3 -3.23 6.64 -1.46
N SER A 4 -2.65 6.50 -0.27
CA SER A 4 -2.57 5.18 0.39
C SER A 4 -3.94 4.66 0.83
N GLU A 5 -4.84 5.54 1.28
CA GLU A 5 -6.23 5.18 1.63
C GLU A 5 -6.97 4.66 0.39
N ILE A 6 -6.85 5.37 -0.73
CA ILE A 6 -7.45 4.96 -2.02
C ILE A 6 -6.82 3.64 -2.52
N ALA A 7 -5.48 3.52 -2.46
CA ALA A 7 -4.80 2.31 -2.92
C ALA A 7 -5.21 1.08 -2.11
N GLY A 8 -5.30 1.19 -0.78
CA GLY A 8 -5.77 0.10 0.08
C GLY A 8 -7.21 -0.31 -0.22
N SER A 9 -8.10 0.66 -0.39
CA SER A 9 -9.49 0.39 -0.78
C SER A 9 -9.58 -0.31 -2.14
N LEU A 10 -8.84 0.19 -3.13
CA LEU A 10 -8.80 -0.41 -4.47
C LEU A 10 -8.17 -1.81 -4.45
N ALA A 11 -7.15 -2.05 -3.62
CA ALA A 11 -6.54 -3.37 -3.51
C ALA A 11 -7.57 -4.46 -3.19
N MET A 12 -8.47 -4.20 -2.24
CA MET A 12 -9.52 -5.16 -1.91
C MET A 12 -10.57 -5.27 -3.02
N LEU A 13 -10.95 -4.15 -3.67
CA LEU A 13 -11.89 -4.17 -4.79
C LEU A 13 -11.33 -4.93 -6.00
N GLU A 14 -10.06 -4.75 -6.33
CA GLU A 14 -9.39 -5.51 -7.40
C GLU A 14 -9.27 -6.99 -7.03
N ALA A 15 -8.99 -7.34 -5.77
CA ALA A 15 -9.01 -8.73 -5.33
C ALA A 15 -10.38 -9.39 -5.58
N ILE A 16 -11.47 -8.71 -5.25
CA ILE A 16 -12.84 -9.20 -5.50
C ILE A 16 -13.09 -9.41 -6.99
N LYS A 17 -12.71 -8.43 -7.81
CA LYS A 17 -12.84 -8.48 -9.26
C LYS A 17 -12.07 -9.66 -9.86
N TYR A 18 -10.80 -9.82 -9.47
CA TYR A 18 -9.94 -10.90 -9.99
C TYR A 18 -10.18 -12.26 -9.33
N GLY A 19 -11.08 -12.36 -8.37
CA GLY A 19 -11.67 -13.64 -7.95
C GLY A 19 -12.67 -14.24 -8.95
N LEU A 20 -13.25 -13.41 -9.85
CA LEU A 20 -14.30 -13.80 -10.77
C LEU A 20 -13.74 -14.38 -12.08
N VAL A 21 -14.49 -15.32 -12.70
CA VAL A 21 -14.03 -16.03 -13.91
C VAL A 21 -13.84 -15.14 -15.13
N ASP A 22 -14.67 -14.11 -15.29
CA ASP A 22 -14.61 -13.16 -16.39
C ASP A 22 -13.38 -12.23 -16.35
N HIS A 23 -12.69 -12.22 -15.22
CA HIS A 23 -11.42 -11.52 -15.01
C HIS A 23 -10.22 -12.47 -14.80
N GLY A 24 -10.37 -13.74 -15.17
CA GLY A 24 -9.30 -14.73 -15.07
C GLY A 24 -9.17 -15.40 -13.71
N GLY A 25 -10.05 -15.12 -12.75
CA GLY A 25 -10.03 -15.73 -11.42
C GLY A 25 -10.68 -17.13 -11.40
N SER A 26 -10.62 -17.76 -10.24
CA SER A 26 -11.15 -19.11 -9.99
C SER A 26 -12.67 -19.21 -9.89
N GLY A 27 -13.39 -18.10 -9.95
CA GLY A 27 -14.84 -18.03 -9.70
C GLY A 27 -15.21 -17.89 -8.23
N THR A 28 -14.28 -17.40 -7.41
CA THR A 28 -14.51 -17.17 -5.99
C THR A 28 -15.05 -15.76 -5.75
N LEU A 29 -16.20 -15.66 -5.10
CA LEU A 29 -16.72 -14.39 -4.62
C LEU A 29 -16.17 -14.11 -3.19
N PHE A 30 -15.29 -13.14 -3.07
CA PHE A 30 -14.73 -12.75 -1.76
C PHE A 30 -15.74 -11.92 -0.95
N ARG A 31 -16.75 -12.63 -0.43
CA ARG A 31 -17.78 -12.12 0.45
C ARG A 31 -18.30 -13.23 1.36
N LYS A 32 -18.66 -12.90 2.60
CA LYS A 32 -19.38 -13.83 3.48
C LYS A 32 -20.79 -14.07 2.96
N LEU A 33 -21.13 -15.33 2.75
CA LEU A 33 -22.48 -15.78 2.39
C LEU A 33 -23.03 -16.71 3.46
N SER A 34 -24.37 -16.75 3.59
CA SER A 34 -25.04 -17.64 4.55
C SER A 34 -24.73 -19.11 4.24
N GLY A 35 -24.31 -19.85 5.25
CA GLY A 35 -23.99 -21.28 5.11
C GLY A 35 -22.60 -21.60 4.54
N LEU A 36 -21.82 -20.61 4.13
CA LEU A 36 -20.44 -20.81 3.67
C LEU A 36 -19.43 -20.21 4.68
N PRO A 37 -18.24 -20.82 4.81
CA PRO A 37 -17.14 -20.19 5.54
C PRO A 37 -16.80 -18.84 4.95
N ALA A 38 -16.48 -17.86 5.81
CA ALA A 38 -16.02 -16.56 5.33
C ALA A 38 -14.63 -16.69 4.70
N PRO A 39 -14.39 -16.13 3.51
CA PRO A 39 -13.06 -16.06 2.92
C PRO A 39 -12.09 -15.31 3.82
N LYS A 40 -10.81 -15.68 3.77
CA LYS A 40 -9.73 -15.15 4.60
C LYS A 40 -8.88 -14.17 3.84
N VAL A 41 -8.64 -13.02 4.43
CA VAL A 41 -7.75 -11.96 3.90
C VAL A 41 -6.59 -11.78 4.86
N LEU A 42 -5.38 -11.91 4.34
CA LEU A 42 -4.15 -11.58 5.05
C LEU A 42 -3.58 -10.28 4.48
N ILE A 43 -3.36 -9.30 5.35
CA ILE A 43 -2.82 -7.99 4.98
C ILE A 43 -1.45 -7.84 5.63
N LEU A 44 -0.42 -7.70 4.81
CA LEU A 44 0.92 -7.41 5.26
C LEU A 44 1.11 -5.89 5.35
N GLY A 45 1.29 -5.39 6.58
CA GLY A 45 1.40 -3.97 6.90
C GLY A 45 0.08 -3.33 7.31
N GLY A 46 0.06 -2.72 8.50
CA GLY A 46 -1.10 -2.05 9.10
C GLY A 46 -1.11 -0.53 8.92
N GLY A 47 -0.43 0.00 7.89
CA GLY A 47 -0.41 1.42 7.57
C GLY A 47 -1.76 1.96 7.09
N HIS A 48 -1.77 3.14 6.45
CA HIS A 48 -3.01 3.71 5.92
C HIS A 48 -3.66 2.83 4.84
N ALA A 49 -2.85 2.20 3.99
CA ALA A 49 -3.36 1.32 2.94
C ALA A 49 -3.94 0.03 3.54
N GLY A 50 -3.20 -0.63 4.44
CA GLY A 50 -3.68 -1.85 5.08
C GLY A 50 -4.94 -1.64 5.91
N LEU A 51 -5.03 -0.52 6.65
CA LEU A 51 -6.23 -0.15 7.39
C LEU A 51 -7.46 -0.05 6.46
N ASN A 52 -7.35 0.70 5.36
CA ASN A 52 -8.50 0.90 4.45
C ASN A 52 -8.86 -0.37 3.67
N ALA A 53 -7.89 -1.21 3.33
CA ALA A 53 -8.16 -2.53 2.78
C ALA A 53 -8.92 -3.42 3.77
N ALA A 54 -8.51 -3.41 5.05
CA ALA A 54 -9.17 -4.15 6.12
C ALA A 54 -10.61 -3.69 6.36
N GLU A 55 -10.87 -2.38 6.33
CA GLU A 55 -12.24 -1.82 6.46
C GLU A 55 -13.17 -2.34 5.37
N ILE A 56 -12.72 -2.36 4.10
CA ILE A 56 -13.51 -2.93 2.99
C ILE A 56 -13.73 -4.42 3.20
N ALA A 57 -12.69 -5.18 3.54
CA ALA A 57 -12.79 -6.62 3.75
C ALA A 57 -13.75 -6.99 4.89
N LEU A 58 -13.65 -6.29 6.03
CA LEU A 58 -14.55 -6.47 7.17
C LEU A 58 -16.00 -6.09 6.81
N GLY A 59 -16.20 -5.00 6.03
CA GLY A 59 -17.52 -4.61 5.54
C GLY A 59 -18.19 -5.67 4.66
N LEU A 60 -17.42 -6.53 4.01
CA LEU A 60 -17.88 -7.69 3.25
C LEU A 60 -18.05 -8.95 4.10
N GLY A 61 -17.72 -8.87 5.40
CA GLY A 61 -17.82 -9.97 6.35
C GLY A 61 -16.69 -11.00 6.22
N LEU A 62 -15.54 -10.62 5.65
CA LEU A 62 -14.39 -11.50 5.52
C LEU A 62 -13.65 -11.67 6.86
N GLN A 63 -12.91 -12.76 7.01
CA GLN A 63 -11.97 -12.94 8.11
C GLN A 63 -10.67 -12.21 7.77
N VAL A 64 -10.35 -11.16 8.54
CA VAL A 64 -9.20 -10.31 8.29
C VAL A 64 -8.13 -10.51 9.36
N THR A 65 -6.92 -10.81 8.90
CA THR A 65 -5.71 -10.80 9.73
C THR A 65 -4.74 -9.76 9.17
N ILE A 66 -4.21 -8.89 10.04
CA ILE A 66 -3.22 -7.85 9.68
C ILE A 66 -1.90 -8.21 10.36
N VAL A 67 -0.82 -8.25 9.60
CA VAL A 67 0.54 -8.41 10.13
C VAL A 67 1.17 -7.02 10.28
N GLU A 68 1.57 -6.66 11.49
CA GLU A 68 2.17 -5.37 11.81
C GLU A 68 3.22 -5.53 12.92
N ASN A 69 4.37 -4.88 12.81
CA ASN A 69 5.47 -5.02 13.79
C ASN A 69 5.56 -3.88 14.79
N TYR A 70 4.98 -2.72 14.47
CA TYR A 70 5.05 -1.57 15.37
C TYR A 70 3.97 -1.66 16.44
N TRP A 71 4.36 -1.95 17.67
CA TRP A 71 3.43 -2.24 18.77
C TRP A 71 2.38 -1.15 19.04
N LYS A 72 2.73 0.13 18.88
CA LYS A 72 1.74 1.23 19.01
C LYS A 72 0.69 1.13 17.92
N ARG A 73 1.11 0.80 16.69
CA ARG A 73 0.19 0.63 15.57
C ARG A 73 -0.71 -0.59 15.74
N ILE A 74 -0.18 -1.67 16.30
CA ILE A 74 -0.97 -2.85 16.66
C ILE A 74 -2.08 -2.47 17.66
N ALA A 75 -1.77 -1.68 18.69
CA ALA A 75 -2.75 -1.23 19.68
C ALA A 75 -3.83 -0.34 19.02
N GLU A 76 -3.44 0.59 18.15
CA GLU A 76 -4.37 1.44 17.39
C GLU A 76 -5.28 0.61 16.49
N LEU A 77 -4.73 -0.34 15.73
CA LEU A 77 -5.49 -1.20 14.82
C LEU A 77 -6.51 -2.06 15.59
N ARG A 78 -6.13 -2.64 16.71
CA ARG A 78 -7.05 -3.40 17.56
C ARG A 78 -8.21 -2.58 18.11
N TYR A 79 -7.96 -1.29 18.38
CA TYR A 79 -9.00 -0.35 18.78
C TYR A 79 -9.91 0.05 17.60
N MET A 80 -9.32 0.37 16.45
CA MET A 80 -10.05 0.82 15.26
C MET A 80 -10.82 -0.31 14.56
N LEU A 81 -10.25 -1.51 14.55
CA LEU A 81 -10.78 -2.68 13.83
C LEU A 81 -10.92 -3.89 14.79
N PRO A 82 -11.83 -3.83 15.77
CA PRO A 82 -11.94 -4.89 16.79
C PRO A 82 -12.35 -6.26 16.22
N ALA A 83 -12.86 -6.30 14.98
CA ALA A 83 -13.21 -7.52 14.27
C ALA A 83 -12.05 -8.13 13.46
N ALA A 84 -10.92 -7.42 13.33
CA ALA A 84 -9.72 -7.95 12.69
C ALA A 84 -8.78 -8.57 13.73
N GLU A 85 -8.12 -9.65 13.34
CA GLU A 85 -6.97 -10.15 14.07
C GLU A 85 -5.73 -9.33 13.71
N VAL A 86 -4.92 -8.92 14.70
CA VAL A 86 -3.66 -8.22 14.45
C VAL A 86 -2.54 -8.98 15.12
N VAL A 87 -1.56 -9.43 14.33
CA VAL A 87 -0.42 -10.25 14.76
C VAL A 87 0.90 -9.57 14.44
N CYS A 88 1.94 -9.88 15.22
CA CYS A 88 3.31 -9.53 14.89
C CYS A 88 3.86 -10.51 13.85
N TRP A 89 4.83 -10.04 13.05
CA TRP A 89 5.56 -10.92 12.14
C TRP A 89 6.37 -11.95 12.92
N GLU A 90 6.10 -13.18 12.62
CA GLU A 90 6.89 -14.35 13.00
C GLU A 90 6.75 -15.35 11.86
N ASP A 91 7.87 -15.78 11.28
CA ASP A 91 7.90 -16.50 10.00
C ASP A 91 6.97 -17.71 9.97
N SER A 92 7.01 -18.57 10.99
CA SER A 92 6.17 -19.76 11.03
C SER A 92 4.68 -19.44 11.07
N THR A 93 4.31 -18.42 11.83
CA THR A 93 2.94 -17.92 11.95
C THR A 93 2.47 -17.31 10.64
N VAL A 94 3.27 -16.39 10.05
CA VAL A 94 2.91 -15.70 8.81
C VAL A 94 2.83 -16.66 7.62
N TYR A 95 3.76 -17.60 7.50
CA TYR A 95 3.72 -18.60 6.41
C TYR A 95 2.53 -19.56 6.53
N ASN A 96 2.15 -19.93 7.76
CA ASN A 96 0.92 -20.69 7.99
C ASN A 96 -0.33 -19.88 7.63
N LEU A 97 -0.38 -18.59 7.95
CA LEU A 97 -1.47 -17.71 7.55
C LEU A 97 -1.55 -17.58 6.03
N ILE A 98 -0.42 -17.40 5.33
CA ILE A 98 -0.34 -17.29 3.86
C ILE A 98 -0.90 -18.56 3.21
N SER A 99 -0.50 -19.75 3.67
CA SER A 99 -0.98 -21.02 3.09
C SER A 99 -2.49 -21.25 3.24
N ASN A 100 -3.12 -20.56 4.21
CA ASN A 100 -4.55 -20.69 4.51
C ASN A 100 -5.40 -19.49 4.07
N THR A 101 -4.80 -18.49 3.41
CA THR A 101 -5.51 -17.28 2.97
C THR A 101 -6.11 -17.44 1.58
N ASP A 102 -7.16 -16.69 1.30
CA ASP A 102 -7.80 -16.60 0.00
C ASP A 102 -7.35 -15.33 -0.76
N VAL A 103 -7.03 -14.27 -0.01
CA VAL A 103 -6.50 -13.01 -0.55
C VAL A 103 -5.30 -12.57 0.28
N LEU A 104 -4.14 -12.40 -0.36
CA LEU A 104 -2.94 -11.81 0.23
C LEU A 104 -2.76 -10.39 -0.30
N LEU A 105 -2.78 -9.40 0.59
CA LEU A 105 -2.52 -8.00 0.24
C LEU A 105 -1.17 -7.57 0.80
N ASN A 106 -0.23 -7.15 -0.06
CA ASN A 106 1.00 -6.52 0.38
C ASN A 106 0.86 -5.00 0.38
N THR A 107 1.02 -4.41 1.56
CA THR A 107 0.99 -2.95 1.78
C THR A 107 2.23 -2.46 2.54
N ILE A 108 3.26 -3.33 2.68
CA ILE A 108 4.52 -2.97 3.34
C ILE A 108 5.33 -2.08 2.40
N TYR A 109 5.65 -0.89 2.88
CA TYR A 109 6.61 -0.04 2.20
C TYR A 109 8.03 -0.57 2.46
N ALA A 110 8.63 -1.22 1.47
CA ALA A 110 10.00 -1.70 1.58
C ALA A 110 10.99 -0.55 1.42
N ILE A 111 12.00 -0.55 2.26
CA ILE A 111 13.17 0.31 2.14
C ILE A 111 14.14 -0.28 1.10
N PRO A 112 14.98 0.55 0.44
CA PRO A 112 16.00 0.06 -0.49
C PRO A 112 16.85 -1.04 0.16
N ASN A 113 17.12 -2.12 -0.60
CA ASN A 113 17.88 -3.30 -0.15
C ASN A 113 17.19 -4.15 0.94
N GLN A 114 15.90 -4.01 1.15
CA GLN A 114 15.17 -4.92 2.03
C GLN A 114 15.15 -6.33 1.41
N PRO A 115 15.47 -7.38 2.18
CA PRO A 115 15.37 -8.75 1.68
C PRO A 115 13.91 -9.11 1.37
N CYS A 116 13.75 -10.04 0.42
CA CYS A 116 12.45 -10.68 0.16
C CYS A 116 11.96 -11.38 1.44
N LEU A 117 10.71 -11.12 1.80
CA LEU A 117 10.09 -11.71 2.99
C LEU A 117 9.26 -12.96 2.65
N ILE A 118 8.68 -13.00 1.46
CA ILE A 118 7.84 -14.09 0.98
C ILE A 118 8.51 -14.75 -0.22
N SER A 119 9.13 -15.89 0.03
CA SER A 119 9.81 -16.63 -1.04
C SER A 119 8.82 -17.33 -1.96
N ARG A 120 9.28 -17.71 -3.16
CA ARG A 120 8.55 -18.51 -4.15
C ARG A 120 7.98 -19.80 -3.54
N VAL A 121 8.72 -20.44 -2.63
CA VAL A 121 8.28 -21.66 -1.95
C VAL A 121 7.03 -21.39 -1.11
N VAL A 122 6.99 -20.25 -0.41
CA VAL A 122 5.83 -19.84 0.40
C VAL A 122 4.63 -19.57 -0.49
N VAL A 123 4.82 -18.85 -1.62
CA VAL A 123 3.75 -18.59 -2.60
C VAL A 123 3.19 -19.90 -3.17
N ARG A 124 4.05 -20.84 -3.54
CA ARG A 124 3.64 -22.18 -4.02
C ARG A 124 2.77 -22.94 -3.03
N GLY A 125 2.93 -22.69 -1.74
CA GLY A 125 2.15 -23.29 -0.65
C GLY A 125 0.77 -22.67 -0.44
N MET A 126 0.41 -21.59 -1.15
CA MET A 126 -0.91 -20.96 -1.07
C MET A 126 -2.03 -21.83 -1.67
N LYS A 127 -3.27 -21.51 -1.32
CA LYS A 127 -4.44 -22.10 -1.99
C LYS A 127 -4.41 -21.74 -3.47
N LYS A 128 -4.69 -22.70 -4.35
CA LYS A 128 -4.68 -22.51 -5.82
C LYS A 128 -5.63 -21.43 -6.33
N ASP A 129 -6.70 -21.15 -5.58
CA ASP A 129 -7.71 -20.14 -5.92
C ASP A 129 -7.41 -18.78 -5.26
N ALA A 130 -6.27 -18.64 -4.61
CA ALA A 130 -5.88 -17.41 -3.95
C ALA A 130 -5.46 -16.33 -4.94
N VAL A 131 -5.61 -15.08 -4.50
CA VAL A 131 -5.19 -13.88 -5.25
C VAL A 131 -4.18 -13.10 -4.43
N ILE A 132 -3.09 -12.66 -5.06
CA ILE A 132 -2.12 -11.75 -4.46
C ILE A 132 -2.26 -10.38 -5.10
N ILE A 133 -2.47 -9.34 -4.27
CA ILE A 133 -2.44 -7.94 -4.68
C ILE A 133 -1.27 -7.25 -3.98
N ASP A 134 -0.37 -6.70 -4.75
CA ASP A 134 0.73 -5.89 -4.23
C ASP A 134 0.56 -4.43 -4.69
N ILE A 135 0.43 -3.52 -3.74
CA ILE A 135 0.25 -2.09 -4.05
C ILE A 135 1.56 -1.30 -4.05
N VAL A 136 2.66 -1.95 -3.73
CA VAL A 136 3.96 -1.29 -3.53
C VAL A 136 5.01 -1.76 -4.55
N GLY A 137 5.04 -3.04 -4.86
CA GLY A 137 5.85 -3.61 -5.94
C GLY A 137 7.36 -3.54 -5.72
N ASN A 138 7.85 -3.80 -4.53
CA ASN A 138 9.21 -3.51 -4.11
C ASN A 138 10.03 -4.73 -3.65
N GLY A 139 9.74 -5.92 -4.18
CA GLY A 139 10.53 -7.12 -3.90
C GLY A 139 10.27 -7.80 -2.55
N ILE A 140 9.19 -7.45 -1.84
CA ILE A 140 8.74 -8.15 -0.63
C ILE A 140 8.32 -9.58 -0.94
N ILE A 141 7.68 -9.80 -2.07
CA ILE A 141 7.23 -11.10 -2.57
C ILE A 141 8.08 -11.47 -3.79
N GLU A 142 8.78 -12.60 -3.74
CA GLU A 142 9.75 -13.03 -4.77
C GLU A 142 9.12 -13.20 -6.16
N THR A 143 7.87 -13.65 -6.22
CA THR A 143 7.14 -13.89 -7.47
C THR A 143 6.51 -12.61 -8.04
N MET A 144 6.60 -11.48 -7.35
CA MET A 144 5.93 -10.26 -7.74
C MET A 144 6.76 -9.43 -8.71
N HIS A 145 6.14 -8.99 -9.81
CA HIS A 145 6.69 -8.00 -10.73
C HIS A 145 5.62 -6.99 -11.15
N TYR A 146 6.02 -5.81 -11.60
CA TYR A 146 5.09 -4.76 -12.01
C TYR A 146 4.25 -5.19 -13.21
N THR A 147 2.98 -4.84 -13.16
CA THR A 147 2.00 -4.98 -14.22
C THR A 147 1.47 -3.62 -14.66
N THR A 148 0.65 -3.59 -15.69
CA THR A 148 0.08 -2.36 -16.25
C THR A 148 -1.45 -2.39 -16.21
N LEU A 149 -2.10 -1.24 -16.42
CA LEU A 149 -3.57 -1.18 -16.52
C LEU A 149 -4.13 -1.96 -17.73
N LEU A 150 -3.32 -2.15 -18.78
CA LEU A 150 -3.72 -2.90 -19.98
C LEU A 150 -3.52 -4.42 -19.80
N ASP A 151 -2.53 -4.82 -19.04
CA ASP A 151 -2.21 -6.21 -18.70
C ASP A 151 -1.95 -6.27 -17.18
N PRO A 152 -3.03 -6.31 -16.38
CA PRO A 152 -2.93 -6.05 -14.94
C PRO A 152 -2.59 -7.27 -14.10
N THR A 153 -2.72 -8.49 -14.64
CA THR A 153 -2.55 -9.72 -13.89
C THR A 153 -1.71 -10.75 -14.64
N TYR A 154 -1.09 -11.65 -13.89
CA TYR A 154 -0.41 -12.83 -14.42
C TYR A 154 -0.54 -13.98 -13.43
N TYR A 155 -0.25 -15.19 -13.91
CA TYR A 155 -0.15 -16.37 -13.06
C TYR A 155 1.29 -16.76 -12.84
N GLU A 156 1.67 -16.96 -11.57
CA GLU A 156 2.94 -17.55 -11.19
C GLU A 156 2.73 -18.49 -10.00
N GLU A 157 3.39 -19.66 -10.00
CA GLU A 157 3.18 -20.76 -9.05
C GLU A 157 1.70 -21.22 -8.97
N GLY A 158 0.90 -20.94 -10.00
CA GLY A 158 -0.54 -21.25 -10.05
C GLY A 158 -1.43 -20.27 -9.28
N ILE A 159 -0.87 -19.16 -8.81
CA ILE A 159 -1.57 -18.09 -8.07
C ILE A 159 -1.71 -16.87 -8.97
N LEU A 160 -2.88 -16.22 -8.95
CA LEU A 160 -3.10 -14.96 -9.67
C LEU A 160 -2.41 -13.80 -8.92
N HIS A 161 -1.61 -13.03 -9.65
CA HIS A 161 -0.88 -11.87 -9.15
C HIS A 161 -1.38 -10.59 -9.82
N TYR A 162 -1.47 -9.51 -9.05
CA TYR A 162 -1.79 -8.16 -9.51
C TYR A 162 -0.82 -7.16 -8.86
N ASN A 163 -0.16 -6.33 -9.67
CA ASN A 163 0.76 -5.29 -9.17
C ASN A 163 0.81 -4.09 -10.12
N VAL A 164 -0.32 -3.44 -10.33
CA VAL A 164 -0.39 -2.23 -11.15
C VAL A 164 0.10 -1.04 -10.32
N ALA A 165 1.14 -0.39 -10.81
CA ALA A 165 1.66 0.82 -10.17
C ALA A 165 0.61 1.94 -10.17
N ASN A 166 0.62 2.76 -9.09
CA ASN A 166 -0.24 3.92 -8.96
C ASN A 166 -1.74 3.62 -9.11
N MET A 167 -2.24 2.61 -8.39
CA MET A 167 -3.66 2.24 -8.38
C MET A 167 -4.65 3.42 -8.24
N PRO A 168 -4.39 4.51 -7.48
CA PRO A 168 -5.27 5.67 -7.43
C PRO A 168 -5.59 6.31 -8.79
N ALA A 169 -4.80 6.06 -9.82
CA ALA A 169 -5.10 6.48 -11.20
C ALA A 169 -6.35 5.82 -11.79
N LEU A 170 -6.83 4.71 -11.22
CA LEU A 170 -8.11 4.09 -11.58
C LEU A 170 -9.33 4.95 -11.20
N CYS A 171 -9.18 5.86 -10.22
CA CYS A 171 -10.25 6.76 -9.80
C CYS A 171 -9.80 8.23 -9.75
N PRO A 172 -9.39 8.84 -10.88
CA PRO A 172 -8.72 10.13 -10.91
C PRO A 172 -9.58 11.27 -10.35
N LYS A 173 -10.89 11.20 -10.51
CA LYS A 173 -11.82 12.19 -9.96
C LYS A 173 -11.79 12.24 -8.43
N THR A 174 -11.75 11.08 -7.77
CA THR A 174 -11.64 10.97 -6.31
C THR A 174 -10.23 11.31 -5.85
N ALA A 175 -9.23 10.75 -6.50
CA ALA A 175 -7.82 10.94 -6.16
C ALA A 175 -7.42 12.43 -6.23
N THR A 176 -7.81 13.15 -7.29
CA THR A 176 -7.52 14.58 -7.43
C THR A 176 -8.15 15.40 -6.29
N LYS A 177 -9.43 15.14 -5.96
CA LYS A 177 -10.10 15.85 -4.87
C LYS A 177 -9.42 15.60 -3.53
N ALA A 178 -9.13 14.33 -3.21
CA ALA A 178 -8.48 13.96 -1.96
C ALA A 178 -7.06 14.55 -1.85
N LEU A 179 -6.31 14.56 -2.96
CA LEU A 179 -4.99 15.18 -3.01
C LEU A 179 -5.06 16.69 -2.80
N LEU A 180 -5.98 17.38 -3.48
CA LEU A 180 -6.18 18.83 -3.32
C LEU A 180 -6.61 19.22 -1.91
N MET A 181 -7.47 18.42 -1.26
CA MET A 181 -7.83 18.67 0.14
C MET A 181 -6.63 18.57 1.08
N ALA A 182 -5.70 17.66 0.82
CA ALA A 182 -4.49 17.49 1.63
C ALA A 182 -3.39 18.51 1.31
N SER A 183 -3.19 18.87 0.03
CA SER A 183 -2.12 19.77 -0.43
C SER A 183 -2.53 21.25 -0.49
N GLY A 184 -3.84 21.53 -0.61
CA GLY A 184 -4.37 22.88 -0.77
C GLY A 184 -3.91 23.87 0.31
N PRO A 185 -3.96 23.54 1.61
CA PRO A 185 -3.47 24.44 2.67
C PRO A 185 -2.01 24.85 2.49
N TYR A 186 -1.15 23.92 2.05
CA TYR A 186 0.28 24.20 1.80
C TYR A 186 0.48 25.10 0.57
N ILE A 187 -0.29 24.85 -0.51
CA ILE A 187 -0.25 25.67 -1.72
C ILE A 187 -0.69 27.10 -1.40
N LEU A 188 -1.79 27.25 -0.65
CA LEU A 188 -2.29 28.57 -0.22
C LEU A 188 -1.31 29.28 0.70
N ALA A 189 -0.66 28.58 1.62
CA ALA A 189 0.35 29.16 2.51
C ALA A 189 1.55 29.71 1.71
N ILE A 190 2.00 29.00 0.68
CA ILE A 190 3.08 29.47 -0.20
C ILE A 190 2.63 30.68 -1.02
N ALA A 191 1.41 30.64 -1.58
CA ALA A 191 0.87 31.73 -2.39
C ALA A 191 0.66 33.02 -1.61
N ASP A 192 0.23 32.92 -0.35
CA ASP A 192 -0.08 34.05 0.52
C ASP A 192 1.18 34.65 1.18
N LYS A 193 2.09 33.79 1.66
CA LYS A 193 3.23 34.21 2.48
C LYS A 193 4.57 34.24 1.75
N GLY A 194 4.63 33.64 0.55
CA GLY A 194 5.87 33.32 -0.15
C GLY A 194 6.57 32.08 0.45
N LEU A 195 7.44 31.45 -0.35
CA LEU A 195 8.09 30.18 0.03
C LEU A 195 8.93 30.29 1.30
N LYS A 196 9.70 31.36 1.45
CA LYS A 196 10.60 31.55 2.61
C LYS A 196 9.83 31.54 3.93
N ARG A 197 8.79 32.36 4.03
CA ARG A 197 7.99 32.48 5.26
C ARG A 197 7.15 31.21 5.49
N ALA A 198 6.58 30.63 4.46
CA ALA A 198 5.82 29.39 4.58
C ALA A 198 6.69 28.24 5.10
N CYS A 199 7.92 28.07 4.59
CA CYS A 199 8.86 27.08 5.10
C CYS A 199 9.38 27.37 6.51
N ALA A 200 9.50 28.65 6.89
CA ALA A 200 9.91 29.01 8.25
C ALA A 200 8.83 28.70 9.29
N GLU A 201 7.56 28.79 8.91
CA GLU A 201 6.41 28.56 9.79
C GLU A 201 5.97 27.07 9.82
N ASP A 202 6.30 26.29 8.78
CA ASP A 202 5.87 24.89 8.64
C ASP A 202 7.05 23.95 8.33
N PRO A 203 7.47 23.12 9.30
CA PRO A 203 8.54 22.15 9.10
C PRO A 203 8.28 21.13 8.00
N ALA A 204 7.00 20.77 7.72
CA ALA A 204 6.68 19.84 6.66
C ALA A 204 6.93 20.46 5.29
N LEU A 205 6.57 21.74 5.09
CA LEU A 205 6.94 22.49 3.89
C LEU A 205 8.45 22.61 3.72
N PHE A 206 9.16 22.95 4.80
CA PHE A 206 10.62 23.03 4.78
C PHE A 206 11.26 21.72 4.30
N GLN A 207 10.83 20.59 4.84
CA GLN A 207 11.34 19.27 4.49
C GLN A 207 10.88 18.79 3.09
N SER A 208 9.83 19.37 2.52
CA SER A 208 9.29 18.97 1.23
C SER A 208 9.99 19.62 0.03
N VAL A 209 10.88 20.59 0.24
CA VAL A 209 11.60 21.26 -0.85
C VAL A 209 12.61 20.30 -1.47
N CYS A 210 12.32 19.82 -2.67
CA CYS A 210 13.16 18.85 -3.37
C CYS A 210 14.22 19.52 -4.26
N THR A 211 13.83 20.60 -4.94
CA THR A 211 14.71 21.35 -5.85
C THR A 211 14.56 22.85 -5.65
N LEU A 212 15.65 23.59 -5.79
CA LEU A 212 15.67 25.04 -5.72
C LEU A 212 16.75 25.60 -6.66
N ASN A 213 16.38 26.56 -7.52
CA ASN A 213 17.31 27.23 -8.43
C ASN A 213 18.19 26.25 -9.24
N GLY A 214 17.59 25.16 -9.76
CA GLY A 214 18.28 24.15 -10.54
C GLY A 214 19.16 23.18 -9.76
N LYS A 215 19.16 23.24 -8.43
CA LYS A 215 19.89 22.31 -7.54
C LYS A 215 18.92 21.37 -6.85
N ILE A 216 19.35 20.14 -6.61
CA ILE A 216 18.65 19.21 -5.71
C ILE A 216 19.03 19.57 -4.28
N VAL A 217 18.01 19.77 -3.44
CA VAL A 217 18.20 20.20 -2.06
C VAL A 217 17.64 19.22 -1.03
N HIS A 218 17.16 18.06 -1.47
CA HIS A 218 16.64 16.97 -0.65
C HIS A 218 17.49 15.72 -0.79
N ASP A 219 18.05 15.23 0.31
CA ASP A 219 19.02 14.13 0.34
C ASP A 219 18.50 12.82 -0.26
N GLU A 220 17.25 12.45 -0.01
CA GLU A 220 16.66 11.22 -0.53
C GLU A 220 16.49 11.29 -2.05
N VAL A 221 16.05 12.44 -2.58
CA VAL A 221 15.93 12.66 -4.02
C VAL A 221 17.31 12.56 -4.69
N ALA A 222 18.31 13.18 -4.10
CA ALA A 222 19.68 13.13 -4.61
C ALA A 222 20.22 11.70 -4.65
N ARG A 223 20.05 10.94 -3.57
CA ARG A 223 20.48 9.53 -3.48
C ARG A 223 19.78 8.64 -4.50
N ASN A 224 18.46 8.79 -4.66
CA ASN A 224 17.68 7.96 -5.59
C ASN A 224 18.05 8.20 -7.07
N HIS A 225 18.61 9.37 -7.37
CA HIS A 225 19.02 9.73 -8.73
C HIS A 225 20.54 9.75 -8.93
N ASN A 226 21.34 9.39 -7.91
CA ASN A 226 22.79 9.48 -7.92
C ASN A 226 23.31 10.88 -8.32
N LEU A 227 22.67 11.93 -7.81
CA LEU A 227 22.99 13.32 -8.10
C LEU A 227 23.53 14.05 -6.84
N PRO A 228 24.33 15.13 -7.01
CA PRO A 228 24.80 15.90 -5.87
C PRO A 228 23.66 16.58 -5.13
N CYS A 229 23.74 16.63 -3.81
CA CYS A 229 22.81 17.35 -2.94
C CYS A 229 23.44 18.63 -2.40
N THR A 230 22.67 19.71 -2.39
CA THR A 230 23.00 20.95 -1.67
C THR A 230 21.95 21.11 -0.57
N PRO A 231 22.26 20.81 0.70
CA PRO A 231 21.26 20.84 1.78
C PRO A 231 20.48 22.14 1.84
N PHE A 232 19.16 22.04 1.88
CA PHE A 232 18.26 23.20 1.92
C PHE A 232 18.40 23.99 3.21
N ASN A 233 18.47 25.30 3.08
CA ASN A 233 18.31 26.23 4.19
C ASN A 233 17.56 27.48 3.75
N LEU A 234 16.94 28.20 4.69
CA LEU A 234 16.11 29.37 4.40
C LEU A 234 16.87 30.54 3.77
N GLY A 235 18.20 30.64 3.98
CA GLY A 235 19.05 31.68 3.38
C GLY A 235 19.21 31.51 1.87
N MET A 236 18.86 30.35 1.30
CA MET A 236 18.87 30.12 -0.16
C MET A 236 17.66 30.78 -0.87
N LEU A 237 16.72 31.31 -0.11
CA LEU A 237 15.49 31.96 -0.59
C LEU A 237 15.54 33.49 -0.50
N ASP A 238 16.72 34.05 -0.29
CA ASP A 238 17.00 35.50 -0.31
C ASP A 238 17.26 36.02 -1.71
#